data_54bf541fe788a1bea566f749bf5662da
#
_entry.id   54bf541fe788a1bea566f749bf5662da
#
_cell.length_a   1.000
_cell.length_b   1.000
_cell.length_c   1.000
_cell.angle_alpha   90.00
_cell.angle_beta   90.00
_cell.angle_gamma   90.00
#
_symmetry.space_group_name_H-M   'P 1'
#
loop_
_entity.id
_entity.type
_entity.pdbx_description
1 polymer ?
#
loop_
_entity_poly.entity_id
_entity_poly.type
_entity_poly.pdbx_seq_one_letter_code
_entity_poly.pdbx_strand_id
1 'polypeptide(L)'
;MSLLQTIESERNQKPRRVMLYGVHGIGKAQPLTAKVLTPEGFVPMGDIKVSDQVIGSDGEPCWVLGVYPQGEKEVFRVTFRDGSSTECCDDHLWFTTTFLERRQGLRGAVRTLRDIRESLRYGTHFNHAVPRVQPVEFPEKLLPAHPWLLGIYLGDGHTDTSVIITNSEQDIHDRIREIVTLDHDRVVLFDKIHLRIVSPDNRGTAFKAALEELGLAGLNSEEKFVPSIYLHGSAEQRMELLAGLIDSDGYVTNPGSVEYTTVSPRLAEDFCFLVRSIGGSAKVTTKRGSYKKNGVKRVCRLVYRIHASFPEGMEPVTSAKHLAKWGNPEWHILNTIRSVEPIGKKECQCIRIAALDSLYVTDDFILTHNSTFGAMAPQPVFIQTEDGLGNLDAARFPLAELFDDVMAAVLALYSEAHDFRTVVVDSADWLEQLIWKEVIRRRPTTDRGRDITSIEDY
;
A
#
# COMPACT_ATOMS: atom_id res chain seq x y z
N MET A 1 31.03 -9.05 -43.47
CA MET A 1 31.42 -9.57 -42.13
C MET A 1 30.41 -10.63 -41.76
N SER A 2 30.90 -11.83 -41.47
CA SER A 2 30.05 -13.02 -41.27
C SER A 2 29.26 -12.92 -39.95
N LEU A 3 27.97 -13.21 -40.00
CA LEU A 3 27.06 -13.29 -38.84
C LEU A 3 27.59 -14.19 -37.70
N LEU A 4 28.51 -15.11 -38.03
CA LEU A 4 29.18 -16.01 -37.08
C LEU A 4 30.16 -15.28 -36.10
N GLN A 5 30.72 -14.13 -36.47
CA GLN A 5 31.63 -13.39 -35.60
C GLN A 5 30.95 -12.60 -34.51
N THR A 6 29.69 -12.20 -34.72
CA THR A 6 28.88 -11.46 -33.70
C THR A 6 28.36 -12.42 -32.63
N ILE A 7 28.17 -13.69 -32.98
CA ILE A 7 27.67 -14.72 -32.04
C ILE A 7 28.77 -15.22 -31.09
N GLU A 8 30.04 -15.18 -31.51
CA GLU A 8 31.17 -15.65 -30.67
C GLU A 8 31.52 -14.69 -29.53
N SER A 9 31.32 -13.39 -29.68
CA SER A 9 31.62 -12.42 -28.62
C SER A 9 30.58 -12.39 -27.47
N GLU A 10 29.35 -12.86 -27.71
CA GLU A 10 28.29 -12.94 -26.70
C GLU A 10 28.16 -14.30 -26.03
N ARG A 11 28.89 -15.32 -26.48
CA ARG A 11 28.83 -16.71 -25.97
C ARG A 11 29.38 -16.92 -24.56
N ASN A 12 29.98 -15.91 -23.93
CA ASN A 12 30.49 -16.04 -22.55
C ASN A 12 29.46 -15.86 -21.44
N GLN A 13 28.22 -15.50 -21.75
CA GLN A 13 27.11 -15.58 -20.81
C GLN A 13 26.33 -16.86 -21.08
N LYS A 14 26.58 -17.91 -20.28
CA LYS A 14 25.74 -19.12 -20.32
C LYS A 14 24.28 -18.74 -20.13
N PRO A 15 23.36 -19.10 -21.05
CA PRO A 15 21.96 -18.85 -20.86
C PRO A 15 21.51 -19.51 -19.55
N ARG A 16 21.00 -18.71 -18.62
CA ARG A 16 20.40 -19.24 -17.39
C ARG A 16 19.04 -19.85 -17.75
N ARG A 17 18.94 -21.16 -17.70
CA ARG A 17 17.66 -21.85 -17.77
C ARG A 17 17.10 -21.86 -16.37
N VAL A 18 15.99 -21.17 -16.15
CA VAL A 18 15.23 -21.23 -14.90
C VAL A 18 13.93 -21.94 -15.22
N MET A 19 13.73 -23.12 -14.63
CA MET A 19 12.48 -23.84 -14.69
C MET A 19 11.84 -23.71 -13.31
N LEU A 20 10.66 -23.09 -13.25
CA LEU A 20 9.86 -22.99 -12.04
C LEU A 20 8.75 -24.03 -12.11
N TYR A 21 8.85 -25.04 -11.29
CA TYR A 21 7.78 -26.02 -11.10
C TYR A 21 6.86 -25.60 -9.98
N GLY A 22 5.55 -25.70 -10.21
CA GLY A 22 4.54 -25.63 -9.17
C GLY A 22 3.27 -24.91 -9.62
N VAL A 23 2.23 -24.98 -8.79
CA VAL A 23 0.98 -24.24 -8.98
C VAL A 23 1.22 -22.74 -9.05
N HIS A 24 0.33 -22.01 -9.73
CA HIS A 24 0.40 -20.53 -9.80
C HIS A 24 0.67 -19.91 -8.41
N GLY A 25 1.57 -18.91 -8.35
CA GLY A 25 1.89 -18.20 -7.10
C GLY A 25 2.97 -18.84 -6.23
N ILE A 26 3.66 -19.91 -6.67
CA ILE A 26 4.76 -20.52 -5.91
C ILE A 26 5.85 -19.49 -5.57
N GLY A 27 6.28 -19.54 -4.30
CA GLY A 27 7.33 -18.69 -3.77
C GLY A 27 6.89 -17.32 -3.28
N LYS A 28 5.64 -16.90 -3.50
CA LYS A 28 5.16 -15.55 -3.20
C LYS A 28 4.02 -15.63 -2.23
N ALA A 29 4.29 -15.57 -0.94
CA ALA A 29 3.24 -15.76 0.03
C ALA A 29 3.33 -14.77 1.19
N GLN A 30 2.17 -14.33 1.63
CA GLN A 30 1.97 -13.66 2.91
C GLN A 30 1.18 -14.58 3.84
N PRO A 31 1.38 -14.47 5.18
CA PRO A 31 0.60 -15.24 6.13
C PRO A 31 -0.88 -14.88 6.04
N LEU A 32 -1.76 -15.83 6.34
CA LEU A 32 -3.21 -15.62 6.32
C LEU A 32 -3.65 -14.48 7.25
N THR A 33 -2.83 -14.14 8.24
CA THR A 33 -3.06 -13.04 9.19
C THR A 33 -2.57 -11.66 8.71
N ALA A 34 -1.76 -11.59 7.64
CA ALA A 34 -1.37 -10.32 7.03
C ALA A 34 -2.62 -9.62 6.49
N LYS A 35 -2.65 -8.30 6.56
CA LYS A 35 -3.82 -7.54 6.10
C LYS A 35 -3.65 -7.13 4.65
N VAL A 36 -4.74 -7.13 3.91
CA VAL A 36 -4.83 -6.61 2.55
C VAL A 36 -5.89 -5.52 2.55
N LEU A 37 -5.61 -4.41 1.88
CA LEU A 37 -6.56 -3.30 1.80
C LEU A 37 -7.58 -3.57 0.70
N THR A 38 -8.85 -3.49 1.07
CA THR A 38 -10.03 -3.54 0.18
C THR A 38 -10.72 -2.18 0.15
N PRO A 39 -11.70 -1.93 -0.73
CA PRO A 39 -12.52 -0.71 -0.72
C PRO A 39 -13.27 -0.48 0.60
N GLU A 40 -13.52 -1.53 1.39
CA GLU A 40 -14.20 -1.48 2.68
C GLU A 40 -13.23 -1.35 3.87
N GLY A 41 -11.92 -1.46 3.62
CA GLY A 41 -10.88 -1.41 4.64
C GLY A 41 -9.98 -2.65 4.67
N PHE A 42 -9.17 -2.77 5.70
CA PHE A 42 -8.25 -3.90 5.84
C PHE A 42 -8.95 -5.18 6.25
N VAL A 43 -8.72 -6.26 5.50
CA VAL A 43 -9.16 -7.62 5.81
C VAL A 43 -7.95 -8.58 5.89
N PRO A 44 -8.03 -9.69 6.65
CA PRO A 44 -6.97 -10.71 6.64
C PRO A 44 -6.77 -11.32 5.24
N MET A 45 -5.51 -11.60 4.89
CA MET A 45 -5.16 -12.28 3.62
C MET A 45 -5.94 -13.58 3.44
N GLY A 46 -6.18 -14.33 4.53
CA GLY A 46 -6.92 -15.61 4.50
C GLY A 46 -8.40 -15.49 4.15
N ASP A 47 -8.99 -14.29 4.25
CA ASP A 47 -10.39 -14.03 3.95
C ASP A 47 -10.61 -13.58 2.49
N ILE A 48 -9.52 -13.23 1.77
CA ILE A 48 -9.57 -12.79 0.36
C ILE A 48 -9.97 -13.95 -0.55
N LYS A 49 -10.90 -13.68 -1.47
CA LYS A 49 -11.44 -14.63 -2.44
C LYS A 49 -11.27 -14.12 -3.87
N VAL A 50 -11.39 -15.02 -4.83
CA VAL A 50 -11.48 -14.66 -6.25
C VAL A 50 -12.72 -13.78 -6.46
N SER A 51 -12.59 -12.75 -7.27
CA SER A 51 -13.58 -11.70 -7.52
C SER A 51 -13.80 -10.69 -6.38
N ASP A 52 -13.01 -10.74 -5.30
CA ASP A 52 -12.91 -9.61 -4.38
C ASP A 52 -12.12 -8.47 -5.04
N GLN A 53 -12.24 -7.26 -4.49
CA GLN A 53 -11.40 -6.13 -4.89
C GLN A 53 -10.37 -5.82 -3.81
N VAL A 54 -9.16 -5.52 -4.22
CA VAL A 54 -8.07 -5.02 -3.37
C VAL A 54 -7.55 -3.71 -3.94
N ILE A 55 -6.85 -2.92 -3.15
CA ILE A 55 -6.33 -1.62 -3.60
C ILE A 55 -4.96 -1.81 -4.25
N GLY A 56 -4.82 -1.28 -5.45
CA GLY A 56 -3.57 -1.24 -6.23
C GLY A 56 -2.60 -0.13 -5.80
N SER A 57 -1.48 -0.02 -6.50
CA SER A 57 -0.46 1.02 -6.24
C SER A 57 -0.93 2.43 -6.58
N ASP A 58 -1.87 2.55 -7.51
CA ASP A 58 -2.52 3.79 -7.94
C ASP A 58 -3.58 4.30 -6.95
N GLY A 59 -3.85 3.53 -5.88
CA GLY A 59 -4.88 3.84 -4.90
C GLY A 59 -6.28 3.36 -5.28
N GLU A 60 -6.46 2.77 -6.46
CA GLU A 60 -7.73 2.34 -7.01
C GLU A 60 -8.01 0.85 -6.76
N PRO A 61 -9.30 0.45 -6.71
CA PRO A 61 -9.68 -0.94 -6.60
C PRO A 61 -9.29 -1.75 -7.83
N CYS A 62 -8.70 -2.94 -7.63
CA CYS A 62 -8.44 -3.91 -8.67
C CYS A 62 -8.91 -5.32 -8.28
N TRP A 63 -9.32 -6.12 -9.27
CA TRP A 63 -9.90 -7.44 -9.04
C TRP A 63 -8.87 -8.49 -8.65
N VAL A 64 -9.22 -9.35 -7.71
CA VAL A 64 -8.50 -10.57 -7.39
C VAL A 64 -8.88 -11.66 -8.41
N LEU A 65 -7.91 -12.05 -9.22
CA LEU A 65 -8.07 -13.02 -10.31
C LEU A 65 -7.83 -14.46 -9.86
N GLY A 66 -7.13 -14.66 -8.74
CA GLY A 66 -6.82 -15.98 -8.20
C GLY A 66 -6.34 -15.92 -6.77
N VAL A 67 -6.58 -17.00 -6.03
CA VAL A 67 -6.13 -17.21 -4.66
C VAL A 67 -5.48 -18.59 -4.58
N TYR A 68 -4.24 -18.64 -4.06
CA TYR A 68 -3.40 -19.84 -4.10
C TYR A 68 -2.84 -20.14 -2.70
N PRO A 69 -3.40 -21.12 -1.97
CA PRO A 69 -2.84 -21.58 -0.72
C PRO A 69 -1.42 -22.10 -0.92
N GLN A 70 -0.49 -21.70 -0.04
CA GLN A 70 0.93 -22.05 -0.11
C GLN A 70 1.40 -22.95 1.02
N GLY A 71 0.48 -23.32 1.93
CA GLY A 71 0.78 -24.08 3.13
C GLY A 71 1.68 -23.33 4.10
N GLU A 72 2.32 -24.05 4.98
CA GLU A 72 3.18 -23.51 6.02
C GLU A 72 4.53 -23.06 5.43
N LYS A 73 4.88 -21.78 5.62
CA LYS A 73 6.13 -21.16 5.17
C LYS A 73 6.86 -20.51 6.34
N GLU A 74 8.18 -20.40 6.24
CA GLU A 74 8.95 -19.52 7.13
C GLU A 74 8.65 -18.07 6.79
N VAL A 75 8.24 -17.29 7.79
CA VAL A 75 7.75 -15.90 7.62
C VAL A 75 8.70 -14.95 8.32
N PHE A 76 8.89 -13.80 7.69
CA PHE A 76 9.70 -12.70 8.15
C PHE A 76 8.85 -11.46 8.32
N ARG A 77 9.14 -10.67 9.36
CA ARG A 77 8.62 -9.31 9.52
C ARG A 77 9.55 -8.34 8.84
N VAL A 78 9.02 -7.60 7.88
CA VAL A 78 9.70 -6.51 7.18
C VAL A 78 9.30 -5.21 7.85
N THR A 79 10.25 -4.54 8.51
CA THR A 79 10.01 -3.26 9.19
C THR A 79 10.66 -2.12 8.43
N PHE A 80 9.92 -1.05 8.23
CA PHE A 80 10.35 0.13 7.52
C PHE A 80 10.86 1.23 8.46
N ARG A 81 11.49 2.25 7.90
CA ARG A 81 12.12 3.33 8.66
C ARG A 81 11.11 4.18 9.45
N ASP A 82 9.90 4.30 8.97
CA ASP A 82 8.81 5.01 9.64
C ASP A 82 8.12 4.18 10.73
N GLY A 83 8.52 2.92 10.90
CA GLY A 83 7.96 2.00 11.89
C GLY A 83 6.80 1.15 11.37
N SER A 84 6.34 1.37 10.12
CA SER A 84 5.39 0.49 9.48
C SER A 84 5.97 -0.90 9.26
N SER A 85 5.15 -1.95 9.22
CA SER A 85 5.63 -3.31 9.01
C SER A 85 4.58 -4.20 8.35
N THR A 86 5.06 -5.22 7.64
CA THR A 86 4.24 -6.31 7.13
C THR A 86 4.99 -7.63 7.21
N GLU A 87 4.32 -8.73 6.93
CA GLU A 87 4.88 -10.07 7.04
C GLU A 87 4.79 -10.80 5.70
N CYS A 88 5.85 -11.51 5.32
CA CYS A 88 5.88 -12.34 4.12
C CYS A 88 6.94 -13.44 4.20
N CYS A 89 6.88 -14.42 3.30
CA CYS A 89 7.90 -15.46 3.18
C CYS A 89 9.17 -14.95 2.49
N ASP A 90 10.26 -15.73 2.55
CA ASP A 90 11.58 -15.36 2.02
C ASP A 90 11.61 -15.19 0.49
N ASP A 91 10.78 -15.93 -0.23
CA ASP A 91 10.67 -15.86 -1.69
C ASP A 91 9.67 -14.78 -2.17
N HIS A 92 9.00 -14.07 -1.24
CA HIS A 92 8.04 -13.02 -1.59
C HIS A 92 8.70 -11.88 -2.35
N LEU A 93 8.01 -11.35 -3.35
CA LEU A 93 8.55 -10.35 -4.26
C LEU A 93 8.22 -8.93 -3.83
N TRP A 94 9.18 -8.05 -4.09
CA TRP A 94 9.10 -6.63 -3.80
C TRP A 94 9.64 -5.83 -4.98
N PHE A 95 8.90 -4.82 -5.41
CA PHE A 95 9.48 -3.82 -6.28
C PHE A 95 10.27 -2.83 -5.42
N THR A 96 11.59 -2.77 -5.57
CA THR A 96 12.46 -1.90 -4.78
C THR A 96 13.43 -1.12 -5.63
N THR A 97 13.82 0.06 -5.12
CA THR A 97 14.97 0.82 -5.60
C THR A 97 16.10 0.72 -4.58
N THR A 98 17.31 0.42 -5.04
CA THR A 98 18.52 0.43 -4.20
C THR A 98 19.03 1.86 -3.99
N PHE A 99 19.91 2.06 -3.02
CA PHE A 99 20.54 3.35 -2.76
C PHE A 99 21.25 3.94 -3.98
N LEU A 100 21.98 3.09 -4.74
CA LEU A 100 22.68 3.52 -5.95
C LEU A 100 21.73 3.85 -7.09
N GLU A 101 20.70 3.00 -7.33
CA GLU A 101 19.68 3.25 -8.35
C GLU A 101 18.99 4.61 -8.12
N ARG A 102 18.61 4.92 -6.87
CA ARG A 102 18.03 6.23 -6.52
C ARG A 102 18.97 7.39 -6.81
N ARG A 103 20.25 7.26 -6.47
CA ARG A 103 21.25 8.31 -6.76
C ARG A 103 21.50 8.53 -8.24
N GLN A 104 21.32 7.50 -9.04
CA GLN A 104 21.54 7.54 -10.49
C GLN A 104 20.24 7.82 -11.28
N GLY A 105 19.09 7.98 -10.61
CA GLY A 105 17.79 8.17 -11.24
C GLY A 105 17.34 6.93 -12.04
N LEU A 106 17.84 5.74 -11.69
CA LEU A 106 17.49 4.50 -12.37
C LEU A 106 16.17 3.95 -11.84
N ARG A 107 15.44 3.25 -12.72
CA ARG A 107 14.23 2.52 -12.36
C ARG A 107 14.59 1.37 -11.42
N GLY A 108 13.75 1.14 -10.41
CA GLY A 108 13.86 -0.01 -9.52
C GLY A 108 13.65 -1.35 -10.23
N ALA A 109 13.83 -2.43 -9.48
CA ALA A 109 13.64 -3.80 -9.96
C ALA A 109 12.87 -4.63 -8.93
N VAL A 110 12.24 -5.71 -9.41
CA VAL A 110 11.62 -6.71 -8.54
C VAL A 110 12.71 -7.63 -7.98
N ARG A 111 12.65 -7.85 -6.66
CA ARG A 111 13.61 -8.65 -5.88
C ARG A 111 12.87 -9.55 -4.90
N THR A 112 13.42 -10.71 -4.61
CA THR A 112 12.92 -11.55 -3.52
C THR A 112 13.27 -10.93 -2.16
N LEU A 113 12.51 -11.27 -1.12
CA LEU A 113 12.89 -10.85 0.24
C LEU A 113 14.28 -11.38 0.62
N ARG A 114 14.64 -12.57 0.14
CA ARG A 114 15.99 -13.16 0.32
C ARG A 114 17.08 -12.25 -0.23
N ASP A 115 16.97 -11.79 -1.48
CA ASP A 115 17.92 -10.87 -2.11
C ASP A 115 18.03 -9.55 -1.34
N ILE A 116 16.89 -9.05 -0.86
CA ILE A 116 16.82 -7.83 -0.05
C ILE A 116 17.56 -8.01 1.28
N ARG A 117 17.38 -9.16 1.96
CA ARG A 117 18.07 -9.47 3.22
C ARG A 117 19.59 -9.54 3.06
N GLU A 118 20.06 -10.18 2.00
CA GLU A 118 21.49 -10.32 1.71
C GLU A 118 22.15 -8.97 1.41
N SER A 119 21.37 -8.00 0.91
CA SER A 119 21.87 -6.68 0.50
C SER A 119 21.17 -5.52 1.23
N LEU A 120 20.71 -5.72 2.47
CA LEU A 120 19.92 -4.76 3.25
C LEU A 120 20.63 -3.42 3.47
N ARG A 121 21.96 -3.41 3.45
CA ARG A 121 22.81 -2.24 3.67
C ARG A 121 23.74 -1.99 2.50
N TYR A 122 23.95 -0.69 2.22
CA TYR A 122 25.03 -0.22 1.36
C TYR A 122 25.89 0.76 2.17
N GLY A 123 27.02 0.31 2.68
CA GLY A 123 27.79 1.04 3.68
C GLY A 123 26.96 1.32 4.94
N THR A 124 26.81 2.57 5.31
CA THR A 124 25.98 3.00 6.45
C THR A 124 24.50 3.22 6.11
N HIS A 125 24.14 3.17 4.81
CA HIS A 125 22.79 3.48 4.34
C HIS A 125 21.91 2.23 4.27
N PHE A 126 20.61 2.38 4.51
CA PHE A 126 19.61 1.38 4.15
C PHE A 126 19.49 1.33 2.63
N ASN A 127 19.60 0.13 2.07
CA ASN A 127 19.75 -0.03 0.62
C ASN A 127 18.43 0.02 -0.13
N HIS A 128 17.42 -0.73 0.33
CA HIS A 128 16.18 -0.94 -0.40
C HIS A 128 15.06 -0.01 0.06
N ALA A 129 14.35 0.58 -0.90
CA ALA A 129 13.13 1.35 -0.66
C ALA A 129 12.03 0.90 -1.60
N VAL A 130 10.81 0.84 -1.07
CA VAL A 130 9.56 0.51 -1.76
C VAL A 130 8.84 1.81 -2.10
N PRO A 131 8.17 1.93 -3.25
CA PRO A 131 7.33 3.08 -3.53
C PRO A 131 6.17 3.17 -2.53
N ARG A 132 5.56 4.34 -2.42
CA ARG A 132 4.33 4.52 -1.65
C ARG A 132 3.11 4.40 -2.54
N VAL A 133 2.02 3.97 -1.95
CA VAL A 133 0.70 3.98 -2.60
C VAL A 133 0.32 5.42 -2.96
N GLN A 134 -0.36 5.62 -4.07
CA GLN A 134 -1.05 6.87 -4.35
C GLN A 134 -2.22 7.05 -3.38
N PRO A 135 -2.79 8.26 -3.22
CA PRO A 135 -3.95 8.45 -2.37
C PRO A 135 -5.01 7.38 -2.65
N VAL A 136 -5.37 6.64 -1.61
CA VAL A 136 -6.37 5.57 -1.75
C VAL A 136 -7.75 6.19 -1.97
N GLU A 137 -8.46 5.76 -2.99
CA GLU A 137 -9.82 6.20 -3.26
C GLU A 137 -10.83 5.27 -2.59
N PHE A 138 -11.30 5.68 -1.42
CA PHE A 138 -12.49 5.11 -0.81
C PHE A 138 -13.74 5.85 -1.30
N PRO A 139 -14.90 5.20 -1.31
CA PRO A 139 -16.15 5.87 -1.66
C PRO A 139 -16.43 7.07 -0.75
N GLU A 140 -16.93 8.16 -1.32
CA GLU A 140 -17.41 9.30 -0.56
C GLU A 140 -18.50 8.87 0.44
N LYS A 141 -18.44 9.39 1.65
CA LYS A 141 -19.38 9.08 2.74
C LYS A 141 -20.25 10.28 3.09
N LEU A 142 -21.52 10.00 3.40
CA LEU A 142 -22.33 10.99 4.07
C LEU A 142 -21.89 11.05 5.54
N LEU A 143 -21.13 12.09 5.89
CA LEU A 143 -20.55 12.24 7.22
C LEU A 143 -21.48 13.00 8.15
N PRO A 144 -21.62 12.59 9.43
CA PRO A 144 -22.46 13.28 10.41
C PRO A 144 -22.03 14.70 10.73
N ALA A 145 -20.75 15.02 10.57
CA ALA A 145 -20.17 16.35 10.78
C ALA A 145 -19.11 16.66 9.73
N HIS A 146 -18.88 17.94 9.49
CA HIS A 146 -17.83 18.40 8.58
C HIS A 146 -16.45 17.88 9.02
N PRO A 147 -15.67 17.21 8.14
CA PRO A 147 -14.42 16.52 8.52
C PRO A 147 -13.40 17.45 9.21
N TRP A 148 -13.18 18.64 8.65
CA TRP A 148 -12.25 19.61 9.23
C TRP A 148 -12.68 20.05 10.66
N LEU A 149 -13.99 20.31 10.86
CA LEU A 149 -14.50 20.69 12.18
C LEU A 149 -14.35 19.56 13.19
N LEU A 150 -14.55 18.31 12.77
CA LEU A 150 -14.27 17.15 13.61
C LEU A 150 -12.78 17.06 13.97
N GLY A 151 -11.87 17.31 13.03
CA GLY A 151 -10.43 17.37 13.29
C GLY A 151 -10.05 18.42 14.33
N ILE A 152 -10.58 19.64 14.21
CA ILE A 152 -10.42 20.71 15.20
C ILE A 152 -10.95 20.28 16.58
N TYR A 153 -12.12 19.65 16.63
CA TYR A 153 -12.68 19.16 17.90
C TYR A 153 -11.83 18.07 18.53
N LEU A 154 -11.28 17.16 17.75
CA LEU A 154 -10.41 16.09 18.26
C LEU A 154 -9.15 16.64 18.91
N GLY A 155 -8.58 17.75 18.43
CA GLY A 155 -7.46 18.45 19.08
C GLY A 155 -7.95 19.38 20.20
N ASP A 156 -8.60 20.44 19.84
CA ASP A 156 -8.88 21.62 20.69
C ASP A 156 -10.26 21.59 21.36
N GLY A 157 -11.11 20.59 21.08
CA GLY A 157 -12.50 20.57 21.54
C GLY A 157 -12.74 19.76 22.82
N HIS A 158 -13.81 20.09 23.52
CA HIS A 158 -14.40 19.24 24.56
C HIS A 158 -15.94 19.43 24.58
N THR A 159 -16.63 18.42 25.08
CA THR A 159 -18.09 18.45 25.23
C THR A 159 -18.47 18.15 26.67
N ASP A 160 -19.21 19.06 27.24
CA ASP A 160 -19.92 18.88 28.51
C ASP A 160 -21.41 19.16 28.26
N THR A 161 -21.95 20.23 28.73
CA THR A 161 -23.31 20.68 28.41
C THR A 161 -23.42 21.21 26.97
N SER A 162 -22.34 21.80 26.48
CA SER A 162 -22.19 22.32 25.12
C SER A 162 -20.82 21.94 24.53
N VAL A 163 -20.68 22.06 23.21
CA VAL A 163 -19.38 21.91 22.55
C VAL A 163 -18.61 23.19 22.70
N ILE A 164 -17.38 23.08 23.20
CA ILE A 164 -16.41 24.18 23.35
C ILE A 164 -15.14 23.82 22.60
N ILE A 165 -14.64 24.75 21.81
CA ILE A 165 -13.37 24.68 21.10
C ILE A 165 -12.46 25.77 21.65
N THR A 166 -11.21 25.44 22.01
CA THR A 166 -10.24 26.35 22.60
C THR A 166 -9.12 26.60 21.60
N ASN A 167 -9.17 27.70 20.87
CA ASN A 167 -8.18 28.05 19.87
C ASN A 167 -7.98 29.58 19.85
N SER A 168 -6.78 30.05 19.51
CA SER A 168 -6.45 31.50 19.50
C SER A 168 -6.39 32.12 18.10
N GLU A 169 -6.44 31.31 17.05
CA GLU A 169 -6.24 31.74 15.67
C GLU A 169 -7.56 32.25 15.08
N GLN A 170 -7.58 33.48 14.56
CA GLN A 170 -8.78 34.14 14.07
C GLN A 170 -9.36 33.47 12.82
N ASP A 171 -8.50 33.02 11.91
CA ASP A 171 -8.87 32.31 10.70
C ASP A 171 -9.58 30.98 11.00
N ILE A 172 -9.11 30.27 12.03
CA ILE A 172 -9.79 29.06 12.54
C ILE A 172 -11.17 29.42 13.09
N HIS A 173 -11.28 30.50 13.88
CA HIS A 173 -12.55 30.98 14.39
C HIS A 173 -13.53 31.30 13.26
N ASP A 174 -13.07 31.95 12.21
CA ASP A 174 -13.92 32.35 11.09
C ASP A 174 -14.39 31.15 10.30
N ARG A 175 -13.54 30.16 10.04
CA ARG A 175 -13.92 28.92 9.38
C ARG A 175 -14.89 28.08 10.23
N ILE A 176 -14.71 28.01 11.55
CA ILE A 176 -15.68 27.34 12.43
C ILE A 176 -17.05 28.00 12.31
N ARG A 177 -17.14 29.34 12.30
CA ARG A 177 -18.40 30.06 12.13
C ARG A 177 -19.06 29.78 10.81
N GLU A 178 -18.28 29.76 9.71
CA GLU A 178 -18.79 29.43 8.39
C GLU A 178 -19.43 28.05 8.35
N ILE A 179 -18.72 27.02 8.80
CA ILE A 179 -19.20 25.63 8.77
C ILE A 179 -20.43 25.46 9.67
N VAL A 180 -20.40 25.96 10.90
CA VAL A 180 -21.48 25.82 11.87
C VAL A 180 -22.78 26.53 11.41
N THR A 181 -22.63 27.64 10.67
CA THR A 181 -23.78 28.39 10.14
C THR A 181 -24.54 27.61 9.06
N LEU A 182 -23.88 26.70 8.33
CA LEU A 182 -24.53 25.82 7.36
C LEU A 182 -25.54 24.87 8.04
N ASP A 183 -25.32 24.52 9.30
CA ASP A 183 -26.19 23.70 10.13
C ASP A 183 -27.22 24.54 10.92
N HIS A 184 -27.37 25.84 10.60
CA HIS A 184 -28.23 26.80 11.31
C HIS A 184 -27.85 27.04 12.78
N ASP A 185 -26.67 26.57 13.21
CA ASP A 185 -26.09 26.83 14.51
C ASP A 185 -25.25 28.13 14.49
N ARG A 186 -24.81 28.60 15.65
CA ARG A 186 -23.99 29.79 15.76
C ARG A 186 -22.85 29.59 16.78
N VAL A 187 -21.79 30.40 16.63
CA VAL A 187 -20.67 30.42 17.55
C VAL A 187 -20.77 31.64 18.44
N VAL A 188 -20.63 31.41 19.74
CA VAL A 188 -20.48 32.47 20.75
C VAL A 188 -19.06 32.42 21.30
N LEU A 189 -18.33 33.51 21.15
CA LEU A 189 -17.01 33.70 21.75
C LEU A 189 -17.22 34.32 23.14
N PHE A 190 -16.88 33.59 24.21
CA PHE A 190 -17.05 34.12 25.58
C PHE A 190 -15.75 34.64 26.23
N ASP A 191 -14.63 34.38 25.58
CA ASP A 191 -13.34 35.08 25.80
C ASP A 191 -12.51 35.04 24.50
N LYS A 192 -11.20 35.38 24.59
CA LYS A 192 -10.35 35.49 23.39
C LYS A 192 -10.08 34.17 22.67
N ILE A 193 -10.29 33.03 23.32
CA ILE A 193 -9.85 31.71 22.83
C ILE A 193 -10.93 30.62 22.90
N HIS A 194 -12.03 30.82 23.65
CA HIS A 194 -13.05 29.81 23.86
C HIS A 194 -14.30 30.10 23.00
N LEU A 195 -14.55 29.22 22.05
CA LEU A 195 -15.72 29.26 21.20
C LEU A 195 -16.73 28.22 21.67
N ARG A 196 -17.97 28.65 21.90
CA ARG A 196 -19.09 27.77 22.21
C ARG A 196 -20.00 27.66 20.98
N ILE A 197 -20.32 26.45 20.56
CA ILE A 197 -21.32 26.21 19.54
C ILE A 197 -22.68 26.14 20.23
N VAL A 198 -23.64 26.94 19.77
CA VAL A 198 -24.96 27.07 20.36
C VAL A 198 -26.05 27.02 19.28
N SER A 199 -27.17 26.42 19.62
CA SER A 199 -28.36 26.42 18.77
C SER A 199 -29.19 27.68 19.05
N PRO A 200 -29.78 28.31 18.04
CA PRO A 200 -30.68 29.46 18.20
C PRO A 200 -31.90 29.20 19.08
N ASP A 201 -32.39 27.96 19.09
CA ASP A 201 -33.59 27.53 19.80
C ASP A 201 -33.34 26.77 21.11
N ASN A 202 -32.06 26.65 21.53
CA ASN A 202 -31.63 25.92 22.71
C ASN A 202 -31.98 24.40 22.74
N ARG A 203 -32.30 23.79 21.58
CA ARG A 203 -32.63 22.35 21.47
C ARG A 203 -31.45 21.43 21.30
N GLY A 204 -30.25 21.95 21.34
CA GLY A 204 -29.00 21.24 21.03
C GLY A 204 -28.51 21.59 19.63
N THR A 205 -27.20 21.42 19.41
CA THR A 205 -26.58 21.77 18.14
C THR A 205 -26.43 20.53 17.26
N ALA A 206 -26.48 20.69 15.94
CA ALA A 206 -26.25 19.60 14.98
C ALA A 206 -24.89 18.94 15.24
N PHE A 207 -23.85 19.74 15.47
CA PHE A 207 -22.53 19.20 15.73
C PHE A 207 -22.46 18.39 17.04
N LYS A 208 -23.16 18.79 18.11
CA LYS A 208 -23.21 17.99 19.34
C LYS A 208 -23.93 16.66 19.11
N ALA A 209 -25.05 16.67 18.38
CA ALA A 209 -25.77 15.45 18.03
C ALA A 209 -24.90 14.48 17.21
N ALA A 210 -24.13 15.01 16.25
CA ALA A 210 -23.15 14.22 15.49
C ALA A 210 -22.06 13.61 16.38
N LEU A 211 -21.53 14.36 17.36
CA LEU A 211 -20.54 13.84 18.31
C LEU A 211 -21.13 12.74 19.22
N GLU A 212 -22.39 12.85 19.61
CA GLU A 212 -23.13 11.82 20.37
C GLU A 212 -23.31 10.55 19.53
N GLU A 213 -23.75 10.67 18.27
CA GLU A 213 -23.87 9.58 17.31
C GLU A 213 -22.53 8.86 17.07
N LEU A 214 -21.46 9.63 16.95
CA LEU A 214 -20.11 9.11 16.73
C LEU A 214 -19.43 8.55 17.99
N GLY A 215 -20.08 8.67 19.16
CA GLY A 215 -19.54 8.21 20.43
C GLY A 215 -18.34 9.04 20.94
N LEU A 216 -18.25 10.32 20.53
CA LEU A 216 -17.15 11.22 20.88
C LEU A 216 -17.52 12.22 21.98
N ALA A 217 -18.82 12.45 22.22
CA ALA A 217 -19.29 13.40 23.23
C ALA A 217 -18.86 12.95 24.63
N GLY A 218 -18.30 13.88 25.42
CA GLY A 218 -17.86 13.62 26.80
C GLY A 218 -16.55 12.87 26.96
N LEU A 219 -15.89 12.45 25.87
CA LEU A 219 -14.58 11.80 25.95
C LEU A 219 -13.49 12.79 26.39
N ASN A 220 -12.58 12.31 27.23
CA ASN A 220 -11.37 13.05 27.56
C ASN A 220 -10.30 12.88 26.46
N SER A 221 -9.21 13.67 26.54
CA SER A 221 -8.16 13.69 25.52
C SER A 221 -7.48 12.34 25.29
N GLU A 222 -7.47 11.41 26.26
CA GLU A 222 -6.85 10.09 26.13
C GLU A 222 -7.76 9.07 25.40
N GLU A 223 -9.07 9.37 25.37
CA GLU A 223 -10.10 8.46 24.82
C GLU A 223 -10.51 8.81 23.40
N LYS A 224 -10.17 10.02 22.92
CA LYS A 224 -10.51 10.49 21.58
C LYS A 224 -9.92 9.59 20.48
N PHE A 225 -10.69 9.45 19.40
CA PHE A 225 -10.35 8.64 18.23
C PHE A 225 -11.01 9.21 16.98
N VAL A 226 -10.57 8.77 15.80
CA VAL A 226 -11.25 9.05 14.54
C VAL A 226 -12.27 7.94 14.27
N PRO A 227 -13.57 8.26 14.12
CA PRO A 227 -14.56 7.25 13.77
C PRO A 227 -14.28 6.59 12.42
N SER A 228 -14.53 5.28 12.31
CA SER A 228 -14.20 4.47 11.13
C SER A 228 -14.79 5.04 9.82
N ILE A 229 -15.98 5.64 9.86
CA ILE A 229 -16.61 6.25 8.69
C ILE A 229 -15.75 7.37 8.09
N TYR A 230 -14.98 8.11 8.92
CA TYR A 230 -14.05 9.15 8.47
C TYR A 230 -12.72 8.58 7.99
N LEU A 231 -12.24 7.48 8.59
CA LEU A 231 -11.03 6.81 8.15
C LEU A 231 -11.17 6.25 6.73
N HIS A 232 -12.38 5.83 6.36
CA HIS A 232 -12.71 5.24 5.06
C HIS A 232 -13.60 6.15 4.20
N GLY A 233 -13.55 7.45 4.40
CA GLY A 233 -14.10 8.47 3.51
C GLY A 233 -13.21 8.69 2.28
N SER A 234 -13.69 9.49 1.30
CA SER A 234 -12.91 9.85 0.11
C SER A 234 -11.55 10.49 0.49
N ALA A 235 -10.62 10.53 -0.46
CA ALA A 235 -9.31 11.16 -0.23
C ALA A 235 -9.48 12.62 0.22
N GLU A 236 -10.42 13.36 -0.37
CA GLU A 236 -10.75 14.74 -0.01
C GLU A 236 -11.28 14.84 1.44
N GLN A 237 -12.23 13.98 1.83
CA GLN A 237 -12.77 13.95 3.19
C GLN A 237 -11.69 13.66 4.24
N ARG A 238 -10.75 12.76 3.94
CA ARG A 238 -9.62 12.45 4.81
C ARG A 238 -8.60 13.58 4.89
N MET A 239 -8.37 14.28 3.78
CA MET A 239 -7.51 15.47 3.73
C MET A 239 -8.09 16.61 4.58
N GLU A 240 -9.39 16.86 4.48
CA GLU A 240 -10.09 17.85 5.31
C GLU A 240 -9.99 17.51 6.82
N LEU A 241 -10.16 16.23 7.18
CA LEU A 241 -10.01 15.80 8.57
C LEU A 241 -8.56 15.98 9.06
N LEU A 242 -7.57 15.61 8.24
CA LEU A 242 -6.16 15.82 8.54
C LEU A 242 -5.84 17.29 8.73
N ALA A 243 -6.39 18.17 7.88
CA ALA A 243 -6.20 19.60 8.00
C ALA A 243 -6.72 20.11 9.36
N GLY A 244 -7.89 19.66 9.81
CA GLY A 244 -8.41 20.02 11.12
C GLY A 244 -7.54 19.53 12.28
N LEU A 245 -7.04 18.30 12.22
CA LEU A 245 -6.14 17.74 13.22
C LEU A 245 -4.81 18.51 13.28
N ILE A 246 -4.24 18.86 12.12
CA ILE A 246 -2.97 19.58 12.05
C ILE A 246 -3.14 21.06 12.45
N ASP A 247 -4.23 21.68 12.05
CA ASP A 247 -4.51 23.08 12.39
C ASP A 247 -4.72 23.27 13.89
N SER A 248 -5.20 22.25 14.62
CA SER A 248 -5.33 22.26 16.09
C SER A 248 -4.01 21.92 16.79
N ASP A 249 -3.58 20.66 16.75
CA ASP A 249 -2.47 20.10 17.54
C ASP A 249 -1.20 19.82 16.70
N GLY A 250 -1.14 20.31 15.47
CA GLY A 250 -0.01 20.13 14.57
C GLY A 250 0.97 21.31 14.54
N TYR A 251 2.16 21.05 14.02
CA TYR A 251 3.18 22.05 13.78
C TYR A 251 3.95 21.73 12.48
N VAL A 252 3.99 22.66 11.54
CA VAL A 252 4.78 22.52 10.30
C VAL A 252 6.26 22.64 10.63
N THR A 253 7.02 21.58 10.43
CA THR A 253 8.45 21.47 10.76
C THR A 253 9.35 21.85 9.58
N ASN A 254 9.02 21.34 8.39
CA ASN A 254 9.72 21.58 7.12
C ASN A 254 8.69 21.58 5.99
N PRO A 255 9.05 22.04 4.76
CA PRO A 255 8.18 21.90 3.62
C PRO A 255 7.63 20.48 3.47
N GLY A 256 6.30 20.36 3.35
CA GLY A 256 5.60 19.08 3.26
C GLY A 256 5.67 18.17 4.50
N SER A 257 6.05 18.69 5.68
CA SER A 257 6.21 17.88 6.89
C SER A 257 5.65 18.55 8.14
N VAL A 258 5.03 17.75 9.00
CA VAL A 258 4.44 18.19 10.27
C VAL A 258 4.86 17.29 11.43
N GLU A 259 4.81 17.85 12.63
CA GLU A 259 4.77 17.10 13.88
C GLU A 259 3.37 17.26 14.47
N TYR A 260 2.67 16.16 14.67
CA TYR A 260 1.38 16.08 15.37
C TYR A 260 1.55 15.43 16.72
N THR A 261 0.84 15.92 17.73
CA THR A 261 1.04 15.45 19.11
C THR A 261 -0.30 15.14 19.78
N THR A 262 -0.42 13.95 20.36
CA THR A 262 -1.62 13.54 21.10
C THR A 262 -1.27 12.70 22.33
N VAL A 263 -2.17 12.64 23.31
CA VAL A 263 -2.10 11.72 24.45
C VAL A 263 -2.93 10.46 24.24
N SER A 264 -3.81 10.43 23.22
CA SER A 264 -4.58 9.25 22.84
C SER A 264 -3.75 8.32 22.00
N PRO A 265 -3.55 7.05 22.40
CA PRO A 265 -2.89 6.05 21.58
C PRO A 265 -3.68 5.76 20.30
N ARG A 266 -5.00 5.69 20.41
CA ARG A 266 -5.90 5.39 19.27
C ARG A 266 -5.88 6.53 18.25
N LEU A 267 -5.98 7.79 18.70
CA LEU A 267 -5.89 8.94 17.81
C LEU A 267 -4.52 9.03 17.12
N ALA A 268 -3.44 8.59 17.79
CA ALA A 268 -2.12 8.49 17.16
C ALA A 268 -2.07 7.45 16.04
N GLU A 269 -2.69 6.29 16.24
CA GLU A 269 -2.82 5.23 15.21
C GLU A 269 -3.71 5.70 14.05
N ASP A 270 -4.85 6.33 14.35
CA ASP A 270 -5.78 6.87 13.37
C ASP A 270 -5.13 7.97 12.51
N PHE A 271 -4.34 8.85 13.13
CA PHE A 271 -3.57 9.86 12.39
C PHE A 271 -2.55 9.22 11.44
N CYS A 272 -1.85 8.17 11.87
CA CYS A 272 -0.94 7.43 11.00
C CYS A 272 -1.69 6.76 9.84
N PHE A 273 -2.86 6.18 10.10
CA PHE A 273 -3.72 5.62 9.05
C PHE A 273 -4.07 6.69 8.00
N LEU A 274 -4.59 7.85 8.43
CA LEU A 274 -4.95 8.94 7.53
C LEU A 274 -3.76 9.39 6.68
N VAL A 275 -2.60 9.64 7.29
CA VAL A 275 -1.39 10.07 6.57
C VAL A 275 -0.93 9.03 5.55
N ARG A 276 -0.88 7.75 5.95
CA ARG A 276 -0.42 6.68 5.06
C ARG A 276 -1.39 6.41 3.93
N SER A 277 -2.69 6.54 4.18
CA SER A 277 -3.75 6.32 3.19
C SER A 277 -3.75 7.34 2.04
N ILE A 278 -3.09 8.47 2.20
CA ILE A 278 -2.89 9.48 1.15
C ILE A 278 -1.44 9.49 0.63
N GLY A 279 -0.71 8.39 0.80
CA GLY A 279 0.67 8.23 0.31
C GLY A 279 1.74 8.89 1.18
N GLY A 280 1.38 9.44 2.33
CA GLY A 280 2.31 10.06 3.25
C GLY A 280 3.13 9.06 4.08
N SER A 281 4.08 9.58 4.85
CA SER A 281 4.89 8.84 5.83
C SER A 281 4.56 9.32 7.23
N ALA A 282 4.32 8.41 8.16
CA ALA A 282 4.05 8.74 9.56
C ALA A 282 4.89 7.86 10.49
N LYS A 283 5.70 8.51 11.33
CA LYS A 283 6.56 7.85 12.31
C LYS A 283 6.18 8.28 13.71
N VAL A 284 5.76 7.33 14.53
CA VAL A 284 5.42 7.56 15.93
C VAL A 284 6.66 7.49 16.82
N THR A 285 6.79 8.46 17.71
CA THR A 285 7.73 8.44 18.84
C THR A 285 6.97 8.77 20.12
N THR A 286 7.42 8.26 21.25
CA THR A 286 6.78 8.52 22.53
C THR A 286 7.68 9.33 23.43
N LYS A 287 7.08 10.25 24.19
CA LYS A 287 7.77 11.05 25.20
C LYS A 287 6.97 11.08 26.49
N ARG A 288 7.68 10.94 27.61
CA ARG A 288 7.09 11.13 28.93
C ARG A 288 7.82 12.23 29.64
N GLY A 289 7.16 13.38 29.81
CA GLY A 289 7.69 14.52 30.55
C GLY A 289 7.60 14.33 32.06
N SER A 290 8.22 15.22 32.81
CA SER A 290 8.00 15.35 34.25
C SER A 290 8.11 16.81 34.66
N TYR A 291 7.37 17.18 35.68
CA TYR A 291 7.42 18.51 36.28
C TYR A 291 7.52 18.41 37.80
N LYS A 292 8.01 19.43 38.44
CA LYS A 292 8.03 19.54 39.91
C LYS A 292 6.84 20.39 40.39
N LYS A 293 6.03 19.85 41.30
CA LYS A 293 4.98 20.59 42.00
C LYS A 293 5.25 20.46 43.50
N ASN A 294 5.45 21.60 44.19
CA ASN A 294 5.80 21.68 45.62
C ASN A 294 7.03 20.81 45.97
N GLY A 295 8.09 20.86 45.13
CA GLY A 295 9.32 20.09 45.32
C GLY A 295 9.25 18.60 44.92
N VAL A 296 8.06 18.05 44.72
CA VAL A 296 7.84 16.63 44.31
C VAL A 296 7.83 16.51 42.81
N LYS A 297 8.67 15.60 42.26
CA LYS A 297 8.68 15.27 40.85
C LYS A 297 7.42 14.48 40.50
N ARG A 298 6.62 14.98 39.56
CA ARG A 298 5.46 14.31 39.00
C ARG A 298 5.76 13.94 37.56
N VAL A 299 5.40 12.72 37.17
CA VAL A 299 5.54 12.21 35.80
C VAL A 299 4.27 12.61 35.03
N CYS A 300 4.46 13.20 33.86
CA CYS A 300 3.35 13.52 32.96
C CYS A 300 2.78 12.25 32.27
N ARG A 301 1.64 12.41 31.63
CA ARG A 301 1.07 11.39 30.74
C ARG A 301 2.05 11.04 29.61
N LEU A 302 1.91 9.85 29.04
CA LEU A 302 2.61 9.48 27.82
C LEU A 302 2.07 10.32 26.67
N VAL A 303 2.97 10.86 25.89
CA VAL A 303 2.65 11.68 24.72
C VAL A 303 3.15 10.98 23.48
N TYR A 304 2.29 10.84 22.48
CA TYR A 304 2.61 10.34 21.16
C TYR A 304 2.93 11.53 20.27
N ARG A 305 4.12 11.51 19.66
CA ARG A 305 4.57 12.51 18.69
C ARG A 305 4.74 11.83 17.35
N ILE A 306 3.96 12.27 16.39
CA ILE A 306 3.92 11.73 15.04
C ILE A 306 4.62 12.71 14.11
N HIS A 307 5.74 12.29 13.53
CA HIS A 307 6.39 13.01 12.44
C HIS A 307 5.79 12.50 11.13
N ALA A 308 5.04 13.34 10.46
CA ALA A 308 4.41 13.05 9.19
C ALA A 308 5.03 13.86 8.06
N SER A 309 5.15 13.23 6.87
CA SER A 309 5.58 13.90 5.64
C SER A 309 4.60 13.53 4.53
N PHE A 310 4.28 14.50 3.69
CA PHE A 310 3.26 14.41 2.66
C PHE A 310 3.88 14.48 1.27
N PRO A 311 3.33 13.76 0.27
CA PRO A 311 3.79 13.87 -1.11
C PRO A 311 3.53 15.27 -1.68
N GLU A 312 4.24 15.59 -2.75
CA GLU A 312 4.03 16.83 -3.49
C GLU A 312 2.55 16.94 -3.94
N GLY A 313 1.99 18.14 -3.80
CA GLY A 313 0.58 18.42 -4.12
C GLY A 313 -0.41 18.07 -3.01
N MET A 314 0.01 17.44 -1.91
CA MET A 314 -0.82 17.18 -0.73
C MET A 314 -0.58 18.24 0.34
N GLU A 315 -1.59 19.07 0.62
CA GLU A 315 -1.51 20.20 1.55
C GLU A 315 -2.58 20.10 2.65
N PRO A 316 -2.39 19.23 3.66
CA PRO A 316 -3.38 19.02 4.72
C PRO A 316 -3.27 20.10 5.82
N VAL A 317 -3.29 21.36 5.44
CA VAL A 317 -3.26 22.52 6.33
C VAL A 317 -4.12 23.63 5.74
N THR A 318 -4.81 24.38 6.59
CA THR A 318 -5.65 25.50 6.12
C THR A 318 -5.45 26.77 6.91
N SER A 319 -4.89 26.70 8.12
CA SER A 319 -4.62 27.90 8.92
C SER A 319 -3.50 28.74 8.29
N ALA A 320 -3.67 30.04 8.33
CA ALA A 320 -2.70 31.00 7.77
C ALA A 320 -1.28 30.81 8.34
N LYS A 321 -1.19 30.44 9.61
CA LYS A 321 0.06 30.15 10.32
C LYS A 321 0.79 28.94 9.72
N HIS A 322 0.06 27.87 9.34
CA HIS A 322 0.62 26.67 8.76
C HIS A 322 0.92 26.86 7.28
N LEU A 323 0.01 27.49 6.52
CA LEU A 323 0.20 27.81 5.11
C LEU A 323 1.45 28.67 4.88
N ALA A 324 1.72 29.64 5.75
CA ALA A 324 2.92 30.48 5.67
C ALA A 324 4.25 29.71 5.78
N LYS A 325 4.23 28.52 6.37
CA LYS A 325 5.39 27.63 6.54
C LYS A 325 5.37 26.42 5.62
N TRP A 326 4.22 26.13 5.01
CA TRP A 326 4.08 25.03 4.08
C TRP A 326 4.87 25.29 2.82
N GLY A 327 5.32 24.25 2.16
CA GLY A 327 6.01 24.31 0.88
C GLY A 327 6.15 22.92 0.30
N ASN A 328 6.46 22.84 -0.97
CA ASN A 328 6.68 21.58 -1.63
C ASN A 328 7.93 20.88 -1.09
N PRO A 329 7.85 19.58 -0.80
CA PRO A 329 9.02 18.80 -0.41
C PRO A 329 9.99 18.68 -1.59
N GLU A 330 11.29 18.85 -1.32
CA GLU A 330 12.35 18.67 -2.33
C GLU A 330 12.69 17.19 -2.58
N TRP A 331 12.01 16.26 -1.90
CA TRP A 331 12.31 14.83 -1.95
C TRP A 331 11.07 13.97 -2.11
N HIS A 332 11.24 12.87 -2.83
CA HIS A 332 10.22 11.84 -2.91
C HIS A 332 10.16 11.03 -1.59
N ILE A 333 8.97 10.85 -1.05
CA ILE A 333 8.74 10.04 0.14
C ILE A 333 8.80 8.57 -0.27
N LEU A 334 9.85 7.88 0.19
CA LEU A 334 10.03 6.45 -0.03
C LEU A 334 9.88 5.68 1.27
N ASN A 335 9.42 4.45 1.16
CA ASN A 335 9.35 3.53 2.28
C ASN A 335 10.61 2.66 2.31
N THR A 336 11.60 3.06 3.13
CA THR A 336 12.91 2.39 3.19
C THR A 336 12.88 1.23 4.18
N ILE A 337 13.27 0.03 3.74
CA ILE A 337 13.36 -1.17 4.57
C ILE A 337 14.49 -1.00 5.59
N ARG A 338 14.15 -1.17 6.88
CA ARG A 338 15.07 -1.03 8.02
C ARG A 338 15.59 -2.37 8.52
N SER A 339 14.70 -3.34 8.74
CA SER A 339 15.04 -4.67 9.23
C SER A 339 14.12 -5.73 8.62
N VAL A 340 14.63 -6.95 8.56
CA VAL A 340 13.90 -8.16 8.19
C VAL A 340 14.22 -9.21 9.24
N GLU A 341 13.23 -9.65 10.00
CA GLU A 341 13.39 -10.52 11.17
C GLU A 341 12.54 -11.78 11.03
N PRO A 342 13.10 -12.98 11.25
CA PRO A 342 12.31 -14.21 11.21
C PRO A 342 11.31 -14.24 12.39
N ILE A 343 10.09 -14.65 12.12
CA ILE A 343 9.00 -14.75 13.12
C ILE A 343 8.37 -16.13 13.21
N GLY A 344 9.03 -17.13 12.60
CA GLY A 344 8.58 -18.52 12.60
C GLY A 344 7.72 -18.89 11.40
N LYS A 345 7.12 -20.07 11.47
CA LYS A 345 6.29 -20.60 10.39
C LYS A 345 4.83 -20.23 10.57
N LYS A 346 4.17 -19.90 9.46
CA LYS A 346 2.75 -19.59 9.40
C LYS A 346 2.13 -20.16 8.12
N GLU A 347 0.84 -20.47 8.18
CA GLU A 347 0.05 -20.75 6.99
C GLU A 347 -0.03 -19.49 6.11
N CYS A 348 0.24 -19.68 4.84
CA CYS A 348 0.38 -18.60 3.87
C CYS A 348 -0.46 -18.84 2.62
N GLN A 349 -0.82 -17.75 1.96
CA GLN A 349 -1.38 -17.79 0.61
C GLN A 349 -0.84 -16.66 -0.26
N CYS A 350 -1.01 -16.81 -1.55
CA CYS A 350 -0.73 -15.81 -2.57
C CYS A 350 -2.02 -15.42 -3.27
N ILE A 351 -2.14 -14.17 -3.69
CA ILE A 351 -3.25 -13.71 -4.54
C ILE A 351 -2.72 -13.24 -5.89
N ARG A 352 -3.50 -13.37 -6.94
CA ARG A 352 -3.26 -12.74 -8.26
C ARG A 352 -4.27 -11.62 -8.44
N ILE A 353 -3.79 -10.47 -8.89
CA ILE A 353 -4.59 -9.27 -9.07
C ILE A 353 -4.54 -8.78 -10.50
N ALA A 354 -5.52 -7.95 -10.89
CA ALA A 354 -5.65 -7.39 -12.24
C ALA A 354 -4.75 -6.15 -12.49
N ALA A 355 -4.09 -5.61 -11.46
CA ALA A 355 -3.21 -4.45 -11.61
C ALA A 355 -2.02 -4.74 -12.53
N LEU A 356 -1.75 -3.84 -13.49
CA LEU A 356 -0.71 -4.01 -14.52
C LEU A 356 0.70 -4.13 -13.94
N ASP A 357 0.99 -3.40 -12.86
CA ASP A 357 2.26 -3.44 -12.16
C ASP A 357 2.34 -4.55 -11.11
N SER A 358 1.25 -5.28 -10.92
CA SER A 358 1.10 -6.36 -9.95
C SER A 358 1.39 -5.92 -8.50
N LEU A 359 1.23 -4.64 -8.16
CA LEU A 359 1.37 -4.11 -6.82
C LEU A 359 0.02 -3.96 -6.13
N TYR A 360 -0.05 -4.34 -4.86
CA TYR A 360 -1.23 -4.14 -4.02
C TYR A 360 -0.84 -3.69 -2.61
N VAL A 361 -1.82 -3.12 -1.92
CA VAL A 361 -1.63 -2.56 -0.58
C VAL A 361 -1.84 -3.63 0.48
N THR A 362 -0.83 -3.83 1.32
CA THR A 362 -0.87 -4.68 2.50
C THR A 362 -0.80 -3.85 3.79
N ASP A 363 -0.53 -4.47 4.94
CA ASP A 363 -0.44 -3.82 6.25
C ASP A 363 0.19 -2.42 6.17
N ASP A 364 -0.31 -1.48 6.96
CA ASP A 364 0.26 -0.13 7.09
C ASP A 364 0.38 0.65 5.77
N PHE A 365 -0.45 0.34 4.77
CA PHE A 365 -0.40 0.93 3.41
C PHE A 365 0.93 0.67 2.68
N ILE A 366 1.56 -0.45 2.95
CA ILE A 366 2.78 -0.89 2.29
C ILE A 366 2.42 -1.55 0.96
N LEU A 367 3.13 -1.16 -0.12
CA LEU A 367 3.00 -1.83 -1.41
C LEU A 367 3.86 -3.09 -1.44
N THR A 368 3.25 -4.18 -1.86
CA THR A 368 3.92 -5.45 -2.10
C THR A 368 3.60 -5.97 -3.50
N HIS A 369 4.41 -6.90 -3.99
CA HIS A 369 4.33 -7.32 -5.38
C HIS A 369 3.80 -8.74 -5.49
N ASN A 370 2.84 -8.92 -6.39
CA ASN A 370 2.37 -10.22 -6.82
C ASN A 370 2.61 -10.36 -8.33
N SER A 371 3.61 -11.08 -8.77
CA SER A 371 4.01 -11.01 -10.16
C SER A 371 3.71 -12.23 -10.99
N THR A 372 3.54 -11.98 -12.25
CA THR A 372 3.90 -12.87 -13.33
C THR A 372 5.43 -12.77 -13.50
N PHE A 373 6.18 -13.71 -12.93
CA PHE A 373 7.66 -13.73 -12.88
C PHE A 373 8.29 -13.48 -14.26
N GLY A 374 7.68 -14.04 -15.31
CA GLY A 374 8.16 -13.92 -16.70
C GLY A 374 8.16 -12.50 -17.24
N ALA A 375 7.19 -11.67 -16.88
CA ALA A 375 7.06 -10.30 -17.40
C ALA A 375 8.18 -9.37 -16.92
N MET A 376 8.85 -9.72 -15.82
CA MET A 376 9.95 -8.94 -15.24
C MET A 376 11.32 -9.35 -15.77
N ALA A 377 11.37 -10.35 -16.65
CA ALA A 377 12.63 -10.74 -17.28
C ALA A 377 13.12 -9.65 -18.26
N PRO A 378 14.43 -9.56 -18.53
CA PRO A 378 14.94 -8.59 -19.50
C PRO A 378 14.33 -8.79 -20.90
N GLN A 379 13.65 -7.76 -21.42
CA GLN A 379 13.01 -7.74 -22.74
C GLN A 379 12.25 -9.07 -23.05
N PRO A 380 11.21 -9.41 -22.23
CA PRO A 380 10.54 -10.69 -22.36
C PRO A 380 9.61 -10.73 -23.57
N VAL A 381 9.48 -11.91 -24.16
CA VAL A 381 8.39 -12.27 -25.07
C VAL A 381 7.74 -13.55 -24.58
N PHE A 382 6.41 -13.59 -24.59
CA PHE A 382 5.64 -14.72 -24.12
C PHE A 382 5.19 -15.62 -25.27
N ILE A 383 5.36 -16.92 -25.08
CA ILE A 383 4.66 -17.96 -25.82
C ILE A 383 3.54 -18.43 -24.90
N GLN A 384 2.32 -18.00 -25.20
CA GLN A 384 1.14 -18.33 -24.40
C GLN A 384 0.64 -19.72 -24.77
N THR A 385 0.57 -20.61 -23.81
CA THR A 385 -0.04 -21.93 -23.96
C THR A 385 -1.36 -22.03 -23.20
N GLU A 386 -1.67 -21.01 -22.37
CA GLU A 386 -2.97 -20.77 -21.74
C GLU A 386 -3.32 -19.29 -21.80
N ASP A 387 -4.60 -18.96 -21.71
CA ASP A 387 -5.07 -17.57 -21.67
C ASP A 387 -4.90 -17.00 -20.24
N GLY A 388 -3.65 -16.79 -19.85
CA GLY A 388 -3.26 -16.38 -18.51
C GLY A 388 -2.69 -14.97 -18.39
N LEU A 389 -2.31 -14.34 -19.50
CA LEU A 389 -1.62 -13.05 -19.48
C LEU A 389 -2.57 -11.84 -19.39
N GLY A 390 -3.86 -12.01 -19.71
CA GLY A 390 -4.85 -10.94 -19.63
C GLY A 390 -4.37 -9.63 -20.27
N ASN A 391 -4.42 -8.52 -19.51
CA ASN A 391 -3.99 -7.19 -19.94
C ASN A 391 -2.50 -6.88 -19.65
N LEU A 392 -1.66 -7.90 -19.45
CA LEU A 392 -0.24 -7.68 -19.23
C LEU A 392 0.38 -6.99 -20.46
N ASP A 393 0.98 -5.82 -20.25
CA ASP A 393 1.73 -5.10 -21.31
C ASP A 393 3.12 -5.74 -21.49
N ALA A 394 3.11 -6.87 -22.21
CA ALA A 394 4.31 -7.59 -22.58
C ALA A 394 4.17 -8.12 -24.00
N ALA A 395 5.28 -8.12 -24.75
CA ALA A 395 5.33 -8.72 -26.06
C ALA A 395 4.94 -10.20 -25.96
N ARG A 396 4.02 -10.64 -26.81
CA ARG A 396 3.50 -12.00 -26.78
C ARG A 396 3.10 -12.50 -28.17
N PHE A 397 3.27 -13.78 -28.37
CA PHE A 397 2.68 -14.46 -29.50
C PHE A 397 1.17 -14.71 -29.25
N PRO A 398 0.38 -14.94 -30.30
CA PRO A 398 -1.00 -15.41 -30.15
C PRO A 398 -1.08 -16.65 -29.25
N LEU A 399 -2.24 -16.87 -28.63
CA LEU A 399 -2.48 -18.09 -27.83
C LEU A 399 -2.27 -19.32 -28.70
N ALA A 400 -1.39 -20.22 -28.25
CA ALA A 400 -1.10 -21.46 -28.96
C ALA A 400 -2.24 -22.47 -28.73
N GLU A 401 -2.93 -22.87 -29.76
CA GLU A 401 -3.96 -23.91 -29.73
C GLU A 401 -3.38 -25.30 -30.06
N LEU A 402 -2.29 -25.33 -30.82
CA LEU A 402 -1.57 -26.52 -31.26
C LEU A 402 -0.09 -26.42 -30.91
N PHE A 403 0.57 -27.56 -30.81
CA PHE A 403 2.03 -27.60 -30.59
C PHE A 403 2.79 -26.94 -31.75
N ASP A 404 2.25 -27.01 -32.98
CA ASP A 404 2.83 -26.35 -34.14
C ASP A 404 2.86 -24.83 -34.00
N ASP A 405 1.92 -24.19 -33.27
CA ASP A 405 1.92 -22.75 -32.99
C ASP A 405 3.10 -22.39 -32.10
N VAL A 406 3.36 -23.21 -31.10
CA VAL A 406 4.53 -23.02 -30.20
C VAL A 406 5.82 -23.13 -31.02
N MET A 407 5.90 -24.12 -31.92
CA MET A 407 7.09 -24.30 -32.78
C MET A 407 7.25 -23.15 -33.78
N ALA A 408 6.16 -22.59 -34.28
CA ALA A 408 6.18 -21.43 -35.18
C ALA A 408 6.70 -20.17 -34.40
N ALA A 409 6.26 -19.95 -33.16
CA ALA A 409 6.75 -18.87 -32.33
C ALA A 409 8.26 -19.01 -32.02
N VAL A 410 8.72 -20.21 -31.69
CA VAL A 410 10.16 -20.49 -31.50
C VAL A 410 10.95 -20.28 -32.79
N LEU A 411 10.43 -20.69 -33.92
CA LEU A 411 11.09 -20.50 -35.21
C LEU A 411 11.19 -19.02 -35.61
N ALA A 412 10.14 -18.22 -35.37
CA ALA A 412 10.15 -16.77 -35.58
C ALA A 412 11.24 -16.11 -34.74
N LEU A 413 11.33 -16.45 -33.45
CA LEU A 413 12.39 -15.97 -32.56
C LEU A 413 13.81 -16.41 -32.97
N TYR A 414 13.93 -17.49 -33.70
CA TYR A 414 15.23 -17.94 -34.19
C TYR A 414 15.64 -17.30 -35.52
N SER A 415 14.67 -17.02 -36.39
CA SER A 415 14.91 -16.61 -37.81
C SER A 415 14.74 -15.11 -38.06
N GLU A 416 13.98 -14.38 -37.22
CA GLU A 416 13.70 -12.98 -37.42
C GLU A 416 14.58 -12.10 -36.51
N ALA A 417 14.86 -10.86 -36.92
CA ALA A 417 15.60 -9.89 -36.11
C ALA A 417 14.68 -9.33 -35.02
N HIS A 418 15.10 -9.40 -33.76
CA HIS A 418 14.35 -8.89 -32.63
C HIS A 418 15.30 -8.48 -31.47
N ASP A 419 14.77 -7.67 -30.52
CA ASP A 419 15.49 -7.21 -29.34
C ASP A 419 15.17 -8.02 -28.07
N PHE A 420 14.35 -9.07 -28.18
CA PHE A 420 13.99 -9.91 -27.01
C PHE A 420 15.19 -10.66 -26.46
N ARG A 421 15.31 -10.67 -25.13
CA ARG A 421 16.40 -11.36 -24.40
C ARG A 421 15.93 -12.54 -23.57
N THR A 422 14.61 -12.63 -23.35
CA THR A 422 14.01 -13.71 -22.58
C THR A 422 12.77 -14.23 -23.28
N VAL A 423 12.68 -15.55 -23.41
CA VAL A 423 11.46 -16.23 -23.85
C VAL A 423 10.80 -16.86 -22.63
N VAL A 424 9.54 -16.56 -22.43
CA VAL A 424 8.72 -17.11 -21.34
C VAL A 424 7.65 -18.00 -21.96
N VAL A 425 7.60 -19.26 -21.54
CA VAL A 425 6.50 -20.16 -21.89
C VAL A 425 5.54 -20.18 -20.70
N ASP A 426 4.31 -19.75 -20.91
CA ASP A 426 3.29 -19.61 -19.89
C ASP A 426 2.02 -20.37 -20.30
N SER A 427 1.78 -21.58 -19.76
CA SER A 427 2.58 -22.31 -18.77
C SER A 427 3.13 -23.63 -19.32
N ALA A 428 4.08 -24.25 -18.59
CA ALA A 428 4.66 -25.54 -18.99
C ALA A 428 3.62 -26.67 -18.94
N ASP A 429 2.66 -26.62 -18.03
CA ASP A 429 1.60 -27.63 -17.87
C ASP A 429 0.69 -27.69 -19.10
N TRP A 430 0.32 -26.55 -19.66
CA TRP A 430 -0.45 -26.47 -20.89
C TRP A 430 0.39 -26.81 -22.11
N LEU A 431 1.68 -26.43 -22.11
CA LEU A 431 2.61 -26.89 -23.16
C LEU A 431 2.69 -28.42 -23.19
N GLU A 432 2.77 -29.08 -22.05
CA GLU A 432 2.78 -30.54 -21.95
C GLU A 432 1.52 -31.15 -22.60
N GLN A 433 0.35 -30.57 -22.33
CA GLN A 433 -0.89 -31.03 -22.97
C GLN A 433 -0.87 -30.88 -24.47
N LEU A 434 -0.34 -29.79 -25.03
CA LEU A 434 -0.18 -29.59 -26.47
C LEU A 434 0.80 -30.60 -27.06
N ILE A 435 1.91 -30.88 -26.38
CA ILE A 435 2.87 -31.93 -26.79
C ILE A 435 2.21 -33.29 -26.82
N TRP A 436 1.42 -33.65 -25.80
CA TRP A 436 0.72 -34.93 -25.77
C TRP A 436 -0.31 -35.06 -26.90
N LYS A 437 -1.11 -34.06 -27.18
CA LYS A 437 -2.03 -34.03 -28.31
C LYS A 437 -1.28 -34.27 -29.61
N GLU A 438 -0.12 -33.68 -29.80
CA GLU A 438 0.71 -33.84 -30.97
C GLU A 438 1.34 -35.22 -31.05
N VAL A 439 1.82 -35.78 -29.93
CA VAL A 439 2.34 -37.18 -29.87
C VAL A 439 1.27 -38.17 -30.28
N ILE A 440 0.05 -38.06 -29.74
CA ILE A 440 -1.08 -38.90 -30.07
C ILE A 440 -1.45 -38.74 -31.57
N ARG A 441 -1.48 -37.51 -32.09
CA ARG A 441 -1.75 -37.22 -33.51
C ARG A 441 -0.75 -37.89 -34.43
N ARG A 442 0.56 -37.87 -34.09
CA ARG A 442 1.62 -38.48 -34.91
C ARG A 442 1.69 -40.00 -34.79
N ARG A 443 1.34 -40.51 -33.60
CA ARG A 443 1.43 -41.92 -33.27
C ARG A 443 0.23 -42.37 -32.45
N PRO A 444 -0.93 -42.60 -33.10
CA PRO A 444 -2.17 -42.86 -32.39
C PRO A 444 -2.24 -44.26 -31.74
N THR A 445 -1.30 -45.15 -32.06
CA THR A 445 -1.28 -46.52 -31.52
C THR A 445 0.10 -46.89 -30.99
N THR A 446 0.11 -47.73 -29.97
CA THR A 446 1.33 -48.36 -29.43
C THR A 446 1.90 -49.37 -30.45
N ASP A 447 3.14 -49.82 -30.21
CA ASP A 447 3.80 -50.88 -31.00
C ASP A 447 3.01 -52.21 -31.03
N ARG A 448 2.06 -52.39 -30.09
CA ARG A 448 1.15 -53.53 -29.98
C ARG A 448 -0.24 -53.29 -30.59
N GLY A 449 -0.44 -52.15 -31.27
CA GLY A 449 -1.69 -51.79 -31.94
C GLY A 449 -2.83 -51.37 -31.01
N ARG A 450 -2.55 -50.95 -29.79
CA ARG A 450 -3.53 -50.36 -28.86
C ARG A 450 -3.57 -48.85 -29.06
N ASP A 451 -4.76 -48.26 -29.02
CA ASP A 451 -4.93 -46.82 -29.12
C ASP A 451 -4.27 -46.15 -27.92
N ILE A 452 -3.53 -45.07 -28.18
CA ILE A 452 -2.94 -44.18 -27.14
C ILE A 452 -3.94 -43.06 -26.89
N THR A 453 -4.54 -43.04 -25.70
CA THR A 453 -5.54 -42.03 -25.30
C THR A 453 -5.04 -41.15 -24.17
N SER A 454 -4.01 -41.59 -23.46
CA SER A 454 -3.38 -40.83 -22.36
C SER A 454 -1.88 -41.09 -22.30
N ILE A 455 -1.18 -40.30 -21.45
CA ILE A 455 0.25 -40.48 -21.16
C ILE A 455 0.57 -41.89 -20.59
N GLU A 456 -0.38 -42.46 -19.86
CA GLU A 456 -0.24 -43.78 -19.20
C GLU A 456 -0.29 -44.95 -20.21
N ASP A 457 -0.77 -44.71 -21.43
CA ASP A 457 -0.83 -45.68 -22.49
C ASP A 457 0.49 -45.81 -23.27
N TYR A 458 1.43 -44.90 -23.08
CA TYR A 458 2.72 -44.83 -23.79
C TYR A 458 3.81 -45.60 -23.06
#